data_d5f2c4911ffba430b7b59814783e6302
#
_entry.id   d5f2c4911ffba430b7b59814783e6302
#
_cell.length_a   1.000
_cell.length_b   1.000
_cell.length_c   1.000
_cell.angle_alpha   90.00
_cell.angle_beta   90.00
_cell.angle_gamma   90.00
#
_symmetry.space_group_name_H-M   'P 1'
#
loop_
_entity.id
_entity.type
_entity.pdbx_description
1 polymer ?
#
loop_
_entity_poly.entity_id
_entity_poly.type
_entity_poly.pdbx_seq_one_letter_code
_entity_poly.pdbx_strand_id
1 'polypeptide(L)'
;MRVEVRAIDFPVYFGMRYFVFFFILPFASFGQQTINGTLQHDGLTRSYILYVPASYTPGTPAPLVLNFHGYTSNAFEQMFYGDFRTIADTAGFLLVHPLGTLDPTGTTYWNSGWGGTVDDIGFTGALIDSIAEAYSVNLARVYSTGMSNGGFMSYTLACSLSDRIAAIASVTGTMNANQSLTCNAQHPTPVLEIHGTADETVPYDGNALMEAIPNVISYWVDFNNCSATPQITDVPNVNVMDGCTAVHSVYSGGDNGVDVELYQIIDGGHTWPGSIFTVGVTNNDFSASKKIWEFFMQYDINGRIQANDVNDLIVEQISVYPNPTTDKLAVHGLPKSLTAADCSVFSVDGKQVQVDALDNKSLDTVRLESGIYFLRIATQEGTSTIRFVKE
;
A
#
# COMPACT_ATOMS: atom_id res chain seq x y z
N MET A 1 99.06 -14.88 7.86
CA MET A 1 98.21 -14.43 8.95
C MET A 1 96.83 -14.13 8.31
N ARG A 2 95.88 -15.08 8.36
CA ARG A 2 94.57 -14.91 7.83
C ARG A 2 93.64 -14.65 9.01
N VAL A 3 92.86 -13.57 8.97
CA VAL A 3 91.88 -13.22 9.98
C VAL A 3 90.54 -13.70 9.47
N GLU A 4 89.92 -14.67 10.19
CA GLU A 4 88.54 -15.13 9.94
C GLU A 4 87.59 -14.13 10.60
N VAL A 5 86.67 -13.61 9.81
CA VAL A 5 85.53 -12.82 10.27
C VAL A 5 84.32 -13.74 10.37
N ARG A 6 83.84 -13.97 11.62
CA ARG A 6 82.56 -14.72 11.86
C ARG A 6 81.39 -13.76 11.65
N ALA A 7 80.48 -14.24 10.80
CA ALA A 7 79.15 -13.62 10.61
C ALA A 7 78.24 -13.96 11.79
N ILE A 8 77.56 -12.96 12.31
CA ILE A 8 76.53 -13.09 13.35
C ILE A 8 75.18 -13.14 12.64
N ASP A 9 74.48 -14.30 12.72
CA ASP A 9 73.13 -14.48 12.24
C ASP A 9 72.13 -13.84 13.20
N PHE A 10 71.33 -12.88 12.70
CA PHE A 10 70.16 -12.33 13.40
C PHE A 10 68.91 -13.06 12.87
N PRO A 11 68.03 -13.58 13.74
CA PRO A 11 66.76 -14.16 13.28
C PRO A 11 65.82 -13.06 12.82
N VAL A 12 65.41 -13.15 11.53
CA VAL A 12 64.37 -12.28 10.97
C VAL A 12 63.00 -12.81 11.41
N TYR A 13 62.38 -12.11 12.37
CA TYR A 13 60.95 -12.35 12.68
C TYR A 13 60.05 -11.79 11.57
N PHE A 14 59.47 -12.67 10.74
CA PHE A 14 58.42 -12.31 9.81
C PHE A 14 57.13 -12.11 10.59
N GLY A 15 56.84 -10.86 10.98
CA GLY A 15 55.54 -10.47 11.53
C GLY A 15 54.50 -10.43 10.43
N MET A 16 53.63 -11.45 10.39
CA MET A 16 52.50 -11.52 9.47
C MET A 16 51.47 -10.43 9.88
N ARG A 17 51.49 -9.29 9.19
CA ARG A 17 50.47 -8.22 9.35
C ARG A 17 49.21 -8.68 8.62
N TYR A 18 48.18 -9.04 9.38
CA TYR A 18 46.84 -9.25 8.83
C TYR A 18 46.29 -7.89 8.42
N PHE A 19 46.18 -7.64 7.10
CA PHE A 19 45.38 -6.55 6.55
C PHE A 19 43.92 -7.00 6.55
N VAL A 20 43.12 -6.51 7.49
CA VAL A 20 41.70 -6.64 7.45
C VAL A 20 41.18 -5.62 6.43
N PHE A 21 40.84 -6.11 5.23
CA PHE A 21 40.12 -5.32 4.24
C PHE A 21 38.66 -5.20 4.70
N PHE A 22 38.28 -4.05 5.24
CA PHE A 22 36.87 -3.67 5.38
C PHE A 22 36.34 -3.39 3.97
N PHE A 23 35.63 -4.34 3.40
CA PHE A 23 34.77 -4.08 2.25
C PHE A 23 33.59 -3.23 2.72
N ILE A 24 33.69 -1.90 2.57
CA ILE A 24 32.53 -1.02 2.64
C ILE A 24 31.78 -1.26 1.32
N LEU A 25 30.78 -2.14 1.36
CA LEU A 25 29.78 -2.20 0.30
C LEU A 25 29.05 -0.86 0.32
N PRO A 26 29.03 -0.09 -0.78
CA PRO A 26 28.20 1.09 -0.83
C PRO A 26 26.74 0.62 -0.70
N PHE A 27 26.09 0.97 0.39
CA PHE A 27 24.62 0.95 0.43
C PHE A 27 24.16 1.99 -0.59
N ALA A 28 23.79 1.54 -1.78
CA ALA A 28 23.06 2.38 -2.72
C ALA A 28 21.71 2.68 -2.07
N SER A 29 21.59 3.83 -1.43
CA SER A 29 20.29 4.38 -1.05
C SER A 29 19.57 4.74 -2.36
N PHE A 30 18.63 3.92 -2.77
CA PHE A 30 17.71 4.27 -3.85
C PHE A 30 16.77 5.31 -3.27
N GLY A 31 16.99 6.58 -3.59
CA GLY A 31 16.03 7.63 -3.32
C GLY A 31 14.74 7.36 -4.12
N GLN A 32 13.62 7.94 -3.68
CA GLN A 32 12.37 7.99 -4.42
C GLN A 32 12.60 8.27 -5.91
N GLN A 33 11.98 7.49 -6.80
CA GLN A 33 12.13 7.64 -8.25
C GLN A 33 10.77 7.63 -8.96
N THR A 34 10.63 8.50 -9.96
CA THR A 34 9.51 8.45 -10.92
C THR A 34 10.08 8.16 -12.29
N ILE A 35 9.71 7.03 -12.87
CA ILE A 35 10.31 6.47 -14.09
C ILE A 35 9.24 6.38 -15.17
N ASN A 36 9.51 7.00 -16.33
CA ASN A 36 8.70 6.79 -17.52
C ASN A 36 9.22 5.55 -18.24
N GLY A 37 8.40 4.52 -18.32
CA GLY A 37 8.74 3.25 -18.96
C GLY A 37 7.88 2.98 -20.20
N THR A 38 8.36 2.07 -21.03
CA THR A 38 7.62 1.54 -22.19
C THR A 38 7.86 0.05 -22.31
N LEU A 39 6.88 -0.67 -22.85
CA LEU A 39 7.04 -2.07 -23.26
C LEU A 39 6.31 -2.31 -24.58
N GLN A 40 6.70 -3.36 -25.31
CA GLN A 40 6.02 -3.79 -26.53
C GLN A 40 4.96 -4.84 -26.14
N HIS A 41 3.72 -4.61 -26.57
CA HIS A 41 2.64 -5.56 -26.41
C HIS A 41 1.72 -5.53 -27.63
N ASP A 42 1.46 -6.70 -28.22
CA ASP A 42 0.60 -6.87 -29.41
C ASP A 42 0.90 -5.87 -30.55
N GLY A 43 2.20 -5.67 -30.84
CA GLY A 43 2.68 -4.76 -31.88
C GLY A 43 2.59 -3.27 -31.55
N LEU A 44 2.13 -2.91 -30.35
CA LEU A 44 2.04 -1.53 -29.88
C LEU A 44 3.13 -1.22 -28.84
N THR A 45 3.67 0.01 -28.92
CA THR A 45 4.48 0.55 -27.81
C THR A 45 3.55 1.12 -26.75
N ARG A 46 3.51 0.49 -25.57
CA ARG A 46 2.69 0.89 -24.45
C ARG A 46 3.56 1.60 -23.42
N SER A 47 3.06 2.68 -22.86
CA SER A 47 3.78 3.52 -21.90
C SER A 47 3.21 3.41 -20.49
N TYR A 48 4.03 3.70 -19.49
CA TYR A 48 3.61 3.77 -18.09
C TYR A 48 4.50 4.72 -17.28
N ILE A 49 4.03 5.15 -16.13
CA ILE A 49 4.81 5.85 -15.12
C ILE A 49 4.92 4.94 -13.90
N LEU A 50 6.14 4.57 -13.51
CA LEU A 50 6.41 3.79 -12.30
C LEU A 50 6.97 4.71 -11.21
N TYR A 51 6.36 4.68 -10.04
CA TYR A 51 6.86 5.30 -8.84
C TYR A 51 7.48 4.25 -7.91
N VAL A 52 8.76 4.42 -7.62
CA VAL A 52 9.50 3.59 -6.67
C VAL A 52 9.70 4.43 -5.41
N PRO A 53 9.10 4.05 -4.26
CA PRO A 53 9.22 4.83 -3.04
C PRO A 53 10.61 4.75 -2.43
N ALA A 54 10.96 5.74 -1.62
CA ALA A 54 12.26 5.76 -0.92
C ALA A 54 12.44 4.59 0.07
N SER A 55 11.33 4.01 0.54
CA SER A 55 11.30 2.84 1.42
C SER A 55 11.51 1.50 0.70
N TYR A 56 11.50 1.48 -0.65
CA TYR A 56 11.76 0.26 -1.41
C TYR A 56 13.16 -0.27 -1.18
N THR A 57 13.28 -1.55 -0.90
CA THR A 57 14.56 -2.23 -0.69
C THR A 57 14.74 -3.35 -1.73
N PRO A 58 15.73 -3.27 -2.63
CA PRO A 58 16.01 -4.34 -3.56
C PRO A 58 16.22 -5.70 -2.86
N GLY A 59 15.61 -6.75 -3.41
CA GLY A 59 15.66 -8.09 -2.80
C GLY A 59 14.57 -8.35 -1.75
N THR A 60 13.85 -7.33 -1.30
CA THR A 60 12.67 -7.49 -0.43
C THR A 60 11.41 -7.36 -1.28
N PRO A 61 10.58 -8.43 -1.40
CA PRO A 61 9.38 -8.37 -2.23
C PRO A 61 8.38 -7.33 -1.75
N ALA A 62 8.08 -6.33 -2.61
CA ALA A 62 7.14 -5.25 -2.36
C ALA A 62 5.80 -5.48 -3.07
N PRO A 63 4.66 -5.09 -2.50
CA PRO A 63 3.39 -5.07 -3.21
C PRO A 63 3.45 -4.16 -4.45
N LEU A 64 2.60 -4.43 -5.45
CA LEU A 64 2.44 -3.60 -6.65
C LEU A 64 1.01 -3.09 -6.76
N VAL A 65 0.83 -1.78 -6.91
CA VAL A 65 -0.46 -1.14 -7.16
C VAL A 65 -0.50 -0.60 -8.59
N LEU A 66 -1.47 -1.07 -9.37
CA LEU A 66 -1.80 -0.57 -10.71
C LEU A 66 -2.92 0.47 -10.56
N ASN A 67 -2.67 1.72 -10.98
CA ASN A 67 -3.64 2.83 -10.86
C ASN A 67 -4.00 3.36 -12.25
N PHE A 68 -5.15 2.95 -12.75
CA PHE A 68 -5.65 3.21 -14.11
C PHE A 68 -6.38 4.54 -14.20
N HIS A 69 -6.08 5.34 -15.22
CA HIS A 69 -6.75 6.62 -15.49
C HIS A 69 -8.16 6.44 -16.07
N GLY A 70 -8.98 7.49 -15.98
CA GLY A 70 -10.29 7.57 -16.60
C GLY A 70 -10.22 7.83 -18.13
N TYR A 71 -11.39 7.71 -18.81
CA TYR A 71 -11.54 8.09 -20.21
C TYR A 71 -11.14 9.56 -20.39
N THR A 72 -10.47 9.90 -21.50
CA THR A 72 -9.88 11.22 -21.83
C THR A 72 -8.64 11.62 -21.03
N SER A 73 -8.36 10.98 -19.90
CA SER A 73 -7.22 11.27 -19.03
C SER A 73 -5.96 10.48 -19.46
N ASN A 74 -4.93 10.50 -18.64
CA ASN A 74 -3.65 9.84 -18.90
C ASN A 74 -2.93 9.46 -17.60
N ALA A 75 -1.83 8.72 -17.72
CA ALA A 75 -1.04 8.24 -16.59
C ALA A 75 -0.53 9.38 -15.69
N PHE A 76 -0.15 10.51 -16.25
CA PHE A 76 0.37 11.66 -15.50
C PHE A 76 -0.73 12.34 -14.69
N GLU A 77 -1.89 12.57 -15.27
CA GLU A 77 -3.04 13.15 -14.57
C GLU A 77 -3.52 12.24 -13.43
N GLN A 78 -3.63 10.93 -13.68
CA GLN A 78 -4.03 9.97 -12.65
C GLN A 78 -3.05 9.91 -11.49
N MET A 79 -1.75 10.04 -11.74
CA MET A 79 -0.72 10.08 -10.69
C MET A 79 -0.96 11.19 -9.67
N PHE A 80 -1.58 12.32 -10.10
CA PHE A 80 -1.88 13.44 -9.21
C PHE A 80 -3.34 13.43 -8.71
N TYR A 81 -4.28 12.96 -9.54
CA TYR A 81 -5.69 12.97 -9.19
C TYR A 81 -6.03 11.88 -8.16
N GLY A 82 -5.55 10.67 -8.38
CA GLY A 82 -5.61 9.56 -7.44
C GLY A 82 -4.24 9.29 -6.83
N ASP A 83 -3.69 10.23 -6.08
CA ASP A 83 -2.31 10.19 -5.60
C ASP A 83 -2.12 9.18 -4.46
N PHE A 84 -1.22 8.22 -4.65
CA PHE A 84 -0.80 7.23 -3.67
C PHE A 84 0.66 7.40 -3.22
N ARG A 85 1.42 8.35 -3.77
CA ARG A 85 2.88 8.41 -3.60
C ARG A 85 3.31 8.55 -2.15
N THR A 86 2.67 9.43 -1.39
CA THR A 86 2.98 9.60 0.04
C THR A 86 2.63 8.36 0.88
N ILE A 87 1.61 7.60 0.43
CA ILE A 87 1.23 6.33 1.06
C ILE A 87 2.28 5.27 0.70
N ALA A 88 2.71 5.20 -0.57
CA ALA A 88 3.75 4.31 -1.02
C ALA A 88 5.08 4.53 -0.28
N ASP A 89 5.47 5.80 -0.03
CA ASP A 89 6.68 6.15 0.71
C ASP A 89 6.70 5.59 2.14
N THR A 90 5.55 5.49 2.77
CA THR A 90 5.43 4.95 4.13
C THR A 90 5.16 3.45 4.18
N ALA A 91 4.42 2.93 3.20
CA ALA A 91 3.96 1.55 3.17
C ALA A 91 4.85 0.60 2.34
N GLY A 92 5.75 1.14 1.51
CA GLY A 92 6.77 0.37 0.80
C GLY A 92 6.26 -0.40 -0.43
N PHE A 93 5.18 0.04 -1.10
CA PHE A 93 4.70 -0.59 -2.33
C PHE A 93 5.15 0.15 -3.59
N LEU A 94 5.34 -0.58 -4.68
CA LEU A 94 5.56 -0.04 -6.01
C LEU A 94 4.21 0.43 -6.60
N LEU A 95 4.20 1.60 -7.24
CA LEU A 95 2.98 2.18 -7.80
C LEU A 95 3.19 2.44 -9.29
N VAL A 96 2.34 1.89 -10.13
CA VAL A 96 2.41 2.09 -11.57
C VAL A 96 1.12 2.71 -12.11
N HIS A 97 1.29 3.71 -12.96
CA HIS A 97 0.23 4.36 -13.72
C HIS A 97 0.41 4.02 -15.20
N PRO A 98 -0.28 3.00 -15.70
CA PRO A 98 -0.21 2.67 -17.13
C PRO A 98 -0.97 3.71 -17.97
N LEU A 99 -0.61 3.81 -19.25
CA LEU A 99 -1.26 4.69 -20.23
C LEU A 99 -2.10 3.85 -21.19
N GLY A 100 -3.39 4.19 -21.30
CA GLY A 100 -4.31 3.63 -22.27
C GLY A 100 -3.94 3.98 -23.70
N THR A 101 -4.60 3.32 -24.65
CA THR A 101 -4.46 3.64 -26.08
C THR A 101 -5.48 4.70 -26.51
N LEU A 102 -5.46 5.06 -27.78
CA LEU A 102 -6.48 5.94 -28.36
C LEU A 102 -7.62 5.09 -28.95
N ASP A 103 -8.85 5.48 -28.69
CA ASP A 103 -10.01 4.95 -29.36
C ASP A 103 -10.11 5.46 -30.81
N PRO A 104 -11.07 5.00 -31.63
CA PRO A 104 -11.24 5.46 -32.99
C PRO A 104 -11.53 6.97 -33.14
N THR A 105 -11.90 7.64 -32.05
CA THR A 105 -12.10 9.11 -32.03
C THR A 105 -10.83 9.89 -31.68
N GLY A 106 -9.75 9.18 -31.32
CA GLY A 106 -8.48 9.77 -30.87
C GLY A 106 -8.45 10.10 -29.38
N THR A 107 -9.34 9.50 -28.58
CA THR A 107 -9.45 9.73 -27.15
C THR A 107 -8.79 8.59 -26.36
N THR A 108 -8.04 8.93 -25.33
CA THR A 108 -7.34 7.95 -24.49
C THR A 108 -8.35 7.12 -23.68
N TYR A 109 -8.20 5.78 -23.70
CA TYR A 109 -9.12 4.87 -23.02
C TYR A 109 -8.50 3.53 -22.69
N TRP A 110 -9.24 2.75 -21.89
CA TRP A 110 -9.03 1.32 -21.65
C TRP A 110 -10.13 0.52 -22.32
N ASN A 111 -9.75 -0.53 -23.04
CA ASN A 111 -10.71 -1.51 -23.58
C ASN A 111 -11.15 -2.45 -22.45
N SER A 112 -12.02 -1.97 -21.60
CA SER A 112 -12.60 -2.71 -20.47
C SER A 112 -13.91 -3.43 -20.83
N GLY A 113 -14.00 -4.00 -22.05
CA GLY A 113 -15.18 -4.73 -22.51
C GLY A 113 -16.16 -3.93 -23.39
N TRP A 114 -15.77 -2.75 -23.86
CA TRP A 114 -16.58 -1.88 -24.75
C TRP A 114 -16.48 -2.25 -26.24
N GLY A 115 -15.94 -3.44 -26.57
CA GLY A 115 -15.88 -3.94 -27.94
C GLY A 115 -14.68 -3.42 -28.76
N GLY A 116 -13.68 -2.86 -28.13
CA GLY A 116 -12.39 -2.50 -28.74
C GLY A 116 -11.57 -3.75 -29.11
N THR A 117 -10.54 -3.55 -29.95
CA THR A 117 -9.62 -4.63 -30.39
C THR A 117 -8.28 -4.63 -29.66
N VAL A 118 -8.02 -3.64 -28.80
CA VAL A 118 -6.77 -3.54 -28.05
C VAL A 118 -6.79 -4.49 -26.88
N ASP A 119 -5.72 -5.26 -26.70
CA ASP A 119 -5.54 -6.19 -25.59
C ASP A 119 -4.94 -5.50 -24.36
N ASP A 120 -5.77 -4.77 -23.62
CA ASP A 120 -5.36 -4.12 -22.37
C ASP A 120 -5.21 -5.10 -21.20
N ILE A 121 -5.87 -6.26 -21.25
CA ILE A 121 -5.74 -7.33 -20.26
C ILE A 121 -4.35 -7.97 -20.38
N GLY A 122 -3.97 -8.41 -21.58
CA GLY A 122 -2.65 -8.97 -21.83
C GLY A 122 -1.53 -7.95 -21.62
N PHE A 123 -1.75 -6.68 -22.01
CA PHE A 123 -0.81 -5.58 -21.68
C PHE A 123 -0.58 -5.47 -20.17
N THR A 124 -1.64 -5.55 -19.37
CA THR A 124 -1.51 -5.46 -17.90
C THR A 124 -0.72 -6.62 -17.35
N GLY A 125 -0.93 -7.85 -17.83
CA GLY A 125 -0.12 -9.01 -17.47
C GLY A 125 1.36 -8.81 -17.83
N ALA A 126 1.64 -8.38 -19.06
CA ALA A 126 3.00 -8.09 -19.51
C ALA A 126 3.69 -6.94 -18.72
N LEU A 127 2.91 -5.95 -18.30
CA LEU A 127 3.41 -4.85 -17.45
C LEU A 127 3.81 -5.36 -16.06
N ILE A 128 2.98 -6.20 -15.43
CA ILE A 128 3.31 -6.83 -14.15
C ILE A 128 4.62 -7.63 -14.28
N ASP A 129 4.76 -8.44 -15.33
CA ASP A 129 5.97 -9.23 -15.58
C ASP A 129 7.21 -8.36 -15.79
N SER A 130 7.08 -7.32 -16.60
CA SER A 130 8.17 -6.37 -16.86
C SER A 130 8.66 -5.65 -15.61
N ILE A 131 7.73 -5.26 -14.72
CA ILE A 131 8.10 -4.63 -13.44
C ILE A 131 8.73 -5.65 -12.51
N ALA A 132 8.20 -6.88 -12.44
CA ALA A 132 8.73 -7.96 -11.59
C ALA A 132 10.12 -8.46 -12.06
N GLU A 133 10.44 -8.32 -13.33
CA GLU A 133 11.78 -8.62 -13.86
C GLU A 133 12.83 -7.58 -13.41
N ALA A 134 12.42 -6.32 -13.26
CA ALA A 134 13.29 -5.20 -12.89
C ALA A 134 13.34 -4.94 -11.38
N TYR A 135 12.28 -5.28 -10.66
CA TYR A 135 12.10 -4.99 -9.23
C TYR A 135 11.64 -6.23 -8.46
N SER A 136 11.96 -6.28 -7.16
CA SER A 136 11.47 -7.33 -6.27
C SER A 136 9.99 -7.11 -5.96
N VAL A 137 9.10 -7.65 -6.79
CA VAL A 137 7.64 -7.58 -6.62
C VAL A 137 7.14 -8.81 -5.85
N ASN A 138 6.26 -8.60 -4.89
CA ASN A 138 5.47 -9.68 -4.31
C ASN A 138 4.28 -9.98 -5.24
N LEU A 139 4.42 -10.97 -6.12
CA LEU A 139 3.40 -11.35 -7.09
C LEU A 139 2.09 -11.86 -6.48
N ALA A 140 2.09 -12.22 -5.19
CA ALA A 140 0.86 -12.52 -4.46
C ALA A 140 0.11 -11.25 -4.00
N ARG A 141 0.72 -10.07 -4.10
CA ARG A 141 0.18 -8.79 -3.64
C ARG A 141 0.20 -7.74 -4.75
N VAL A 142 -0.45 -8.06 -5.85
CA VAL A 142 -0.69 -7.14 -6.97
C VAL A 142 -2.13 -6.69 -6.94
N TYR A 143 -2.35 -5.38 -6.95
CA TYR A 143 -3.66 -4.77 -6.79
C TYR A 143 -3.99 -3.86 -7.96
N SER A 144 -5.28 -3.76 -8.29
CA SER A 144 -5.77 -2.89 -9.34
C SER A 144 -6.75 -1.86 -8.79
N THR A 145 -6.52 -0.60 -9.13
CA THR A 145 -7.45 0.49 -8.87
C THR A 145 -7.49 1.46 -10.03
N GLY A 146 -8.50 2.31 -10.09
CA GLY A 146 -8.60 3.36 -11.08
C GLY A 146 -9.89 4.16 -10.99
N MET A 147 -9.90 5.25 -11.73
CA MET A 147 -11.04 6.15 -11.84
C MET A 147 -11.88 5.85 -13.06
N SER A 148 -13.23 5.85 -12.95
CA SER A 148 -14.10 5.83 -14.12
C SER A 148 -13.79 4.64 -15.05
N ASN A 149 -13.40 4.85 -16.31
CA ASN A 149 -12.92 3.81 -17.22
C ASN A 149 -11.78 2.97 -16.63
N GLY A 150 -10.91 3.53 -15.77
CA GLY A 150 -9.91 2.79 -14.99
C GLY A 150 -10.52 1.89 -13.92
N GLY A 151 -11.64 2.29 -13.32
CA GLY A 151 -12.44 1.45 -12.41
C GLY A 151 -13.09 0.28 -13.14
N PHE A 152 -13.68 0.52 -14.34
CA PHE A 152 -14.15 -0.55 -15.23
C PHE A 152 -13.02 -1.53 -15.59
N MET A 153 -11.81 -0.99 -15.85
CA MET A 153 -10.65 -1.84 -16.13
C MET A 153 -10.31 -2.71 -14.92
N SER A 154 -10.40 -2.19 -13.71
CA SER A 154 -10.15 -2.97 -12.49
C SER A 154 -11.14 -4.13 -12.34
N TYR A 155 -12.43 -3.93 -12.61
CA TYR A 155 -13.42 -5.01 -12.68
C TYR A 155 -13.11 -6.02 -13.79
N THR A 156 -12.68 -5.52 -14.96
CA THR A 156 -12.31 -6.40 -16.08
C THR A 156 -11.11 -7.28 -15.71
N LEU A 157 -10.12 -6.74 -15.00
CA LEU A 157 -8.98 -7.50 -14.52
C LEU A 157 -9.36 -8.51 -13.44
N ALA A 158 -10.25 -8.17 -12.52
CA ALA A 158 -10.79 -9.13 -11.55
C ALA A 158 -11.46 -10.33 -12.22
N CYS A 159 -12.14 -10.11 -13.34
CA CYS A 159 -12.81 -11.18 -14.08
C CYS A 159 -11.89 -11.99 -15.01
N SER A 160 -10.87 -11.37 -15.60
CA SER A 160 -10.11 -11.94 -16.72
C SER A 160 -8.63 -12.15 -16.46
N LEU A 161 -8.08 -11.56 -15.40
CA LEU A 161 -6.68 -11.67 -14.96
C LEU A 161 -6.61 -11.96 -13.45
N SER A 162 -7.60 -12.64 -12.92
CA SER A 162 -7.76 -12.87 -11.48
C SER A 162 -6.64 -13.69 -10.87
N ASP A 163 -5.95 -14.55 -11.64
CA ASP A 163 -4.77 -15.29 -11.20
C ASP A 163 -3.55 -14.39 -10.88
N ARG A 164 -3.64 -13.11 -11.23
CA ARG A 164 -2.56 -12.12 -11.04
C ARG A 164 -3.00 -10.96 -10.11
N ILE A 165 -4.29 -10.76 -9.89
CA ILE A 165 -4.84 -9.61 -9.16
C ILE A 165 -5.41 -10.08 -7.82
N ALA A 166 -4.80 -9.66 -6.72
CA ALA A 166 -5.18 -10.07 -5.36
C ALA A 166 -6.45 -9.37 -4.84
N ALA A 167 -6.65 -8.10 -5.21
CA ALA A 167 -7.82 -7.31 -4.85
C ALA A 167 -8.00 -6.14 -5.81
N ILE A 168 -9.22 -5.64 -5.93
CA ILE A 168 -9.52 -4.45 -6.72
C ILE A 168 -10.19 -3.36 -5.91
N ALA A 169 -10.00 -2.11 -6.36
CA ALA A 169 -10.78 -0.97 -5.90
C ALA A 169 -11.16 -0.09 -7.08
N SER A 170 -12.44 0.23 -7.22
CA SER A 170 -12.95 1.09 -8.27
C SER A 170 -13.43 2.41 -7.68
N VAL A 171 -13.07 3.53 -8.31
CA VAL A 171 -13.57 4.84 -7.95
C VAL A 171 -14.40 5.37 -9.11
N THR A 172 -15.70 5.55 -8.90
CA THR A 172 -16.68 6.00 -9.89
C THR A 172 -16.66 5.18 -11.19
N GLY A 173 -16.23 3.90 -11.11
CA GLY A 173 -16.36 2.91 -12.15
C GLY A 173 -17.51 1.95 -11.85
N THR A 174 -17.74 0.98 -12.72
CA THR A 174 -18.69 -0.11 -12.51
C THR A 174 -18.34 -1.27 -13.44
N MET A 175 -19.14 -2.34 -13.44
CA MET A 175 -19.11 -3.37 -14.46
C MET A 175 -19.92 -2.94 -15.71
N ASN A 176 -19.49 -3.40 -16.89
CA ASN A 176 -20.32 -3.23 -18.09
C ASN A 176 -21.61 -4.06 -17.94
N ALA A 177 -22.69 -3.62 -18.57
CA ALA A 177 -23.93 -4.38 -18.61
C ALA A 177 -23.69 -5.82 -19.09
N ASN A 178 -24.16 -6.79 -18.33
CA ASN A 178 -23.98 -8.25 -18.53
C ASN A 178 -22.52 -8.76 -18.34
N GLN A 179 -21.57 -7.97 -17.89
CA GLN A 179 -20.21 -8.47 -17.63
C GLN A 179 -20.19 -9.56 -16.55
N SER A 180 -21.06 -9.48 -15.56
CA SER A 180 -21.25 -10.53 -14.54
C SER A 180 -21.55 -11.92 -15.13
N LEU A 181 -22.22 -11.98 -16.31
CA LEU A 181 -22.52 -13.24 -16.98
C LEU A 181 -21.29 -13.91 -17.63
N THR A 182 -20.23 -13.17 -17.86
CA THR A 182 -19.00 -13.63 -18.52
C THR A 182 -17.76 -13.53 -17.63
N CYS A 183 -17.93 -13.01 -16.42
CA CYS A 183 -16.85 -12.89 -15.45
C CYS A 183 -16.36 -14.29 -15.03
N ASN A 184 -15.06 -14.53 -15.11
CA ASN A 184 -14.44 -15.83 -14.83
C ASN A 184 -13.35 -15.70 -13.77
N ALA A 185 -13.63 -14.99 -12.68
CA ALA A 185 -12.72 -14.90 -11.56
C ALA A 185 -12.40 -16.30 -10.99
N GLN A 186 -11.12 -16.59 -10.72
CA GLN A 186 -10.65 -17.92 -10.34
C GLN A 186 -10.53 -18.10 -8.82
N HIS A 187 -10.69 -17.04 -8.05
CA HIS A 187 -10.65 -17.07 -6.58
C HIS A 187 -11.60 -16.02 -6.00
N PRO A 188 -12.05 -16.16 -4.74
CA PRO A 188 -12.75 -15.10 -4.04
C PRO A 188 -11.93 -13.81 -4.09
N THR A 189 -12.52 -12.75 -4.66
CA THR A 189 -11.81 -11.51 -4.97
C THR A 189 -12.30 -10.39 -4.07
N PRO A 190 -11.46 -9.81 -3.20
CA PRO A 190 -11.80 -8.63 -2.42
C PRO A 190 -12.11 -7.45 -3.34
N VAL A 191 -13.23 -6.76 -3.10
CA VAL A 191 -13.70 -5.64 -3.92
C VAL A 191 -14.05 -4.45 -3.05
N LEU A 192 -13.50 -3.28 -3.39
CA LEU A 192 -13.88 -1.99 -2.82
C LEU A 192 -14.46 -1.10 -3.94
N GLU A 193 -15.68 -0.59 -3.76
CA GLU A 193 -16.28 0.43 -4.63
C GLU A 193 -16.43 1.75 -3.88
N ILE A 194 -16.07 2.86 -4.52
CA ILE A 194 -16.25 4.22 -4.02
C ILE A 194 -17.05 5.01 -5.07
N HIS A 195 -18.31 5.35 -4.80
CA HIS A 195 -19.19 5.91 -5.82
C HIS A 195 -20.14 6.98 -5.32
N GLY A 196 -20.32 8.03 -6.11
CA GLY A 196 -21.26 9.12 -5.85
C GLY A 196 -22.69 8.79 -6.28
N THR A 197 -23.68 9.07 -5.44
CA THR A 197 -25.09 8.82 -5.81
C THR A 197 -25.63 9.83 -6.83
N ALA A 198 -24.97 11.00 -6.99
CA ALA A 198 -25.29 12.00 -8.00
C ALA A 198 -24.28 12.00 -9.17
N ASP A 199 -23.62 10.87 -9.41
CA ASP A 199 -22.73 10.70 -10.56
C ASP A 199 -23.55 10.63 -11.85
N GLU A 200 -23.43 11.68 -12.68
CA GLU A 200 -24.14 11.79 -13.99
C GLU A 200 -23.33 11.13 -15.13
N THR A 201 -22.06 10.80 -14.94
CA THR A 201 -21.19 10.20 -15.95
C THR A 201 -21.27 8.68 -15.91
N VAL A 202 -21.13 8.09 -14.72
CA VAL A 202 -21.38 6.67 -14.45
C VAL A 202 -22.49 6.59 -13.40
N PRO A 203 -23.75 6.52 -13.84
CA PRO A 203 -24.88 6.61 -12.92
C PRO A 203 -24.87 5.51 -11.86
N TYR A 204 -25.09 5.90 -10.61
CA TYR A 204 -25.17 4.97 -9.48
C TYR A 204 -26.20 3.86 -9.69
N ASP A 205 -27.36 4.23 -10.28
CA ASP A 205 -28.44 3.30 -10.60
C ASP A 205 -28.26 2.59 -11.97
N GLY A 206 -27.08 2.79 -12.59
CA GLY A 206 -26.73 2.17 -13.87
C GLY A 206 -27.54 2.69 -15.06
N ASN A 207 -27.33 2.05 -16.21
CA ASN A 207 -28.08 2.30 -17.45
C ASN A 207 -27.95 1.09 -18.40
N ALA A 208 -28.34 1.23 -19.67
CA ALA A 208 -28.30 0.12 -20.63
C ALA A 208 -26.88 -0.42 -20.93
N LEU A 209 -25.83 0.34 -20.61
CA LEU A 209 -24.42 -0.01 -20.89
C LEU A 209 -23.61 -0.26 -19.62
N MET A 210 -24.07 0.21 -18.48
CA MET A 210 -23.36 0.25 -17.20
C MET A 210 -24.22 -0.40 -16.12
N GLU A 211 -23.67 -1.37 -15.41
CA GLU A 211 -24.38 -2.05 -14.33
C GLU A 211 -24.59 -1.08 -13.14
N ALA A 212 -25.74 -1.18 -12.47
CA ALA A 212 -26.00 -0.42 -11.27
C ALA A 212 -25.04 -0.81 -10.13
N ILE A 213 -24.53 0.15 -9.36
CA ILE A 213 -23.60 -0.14 -8.26
C ILE A 213 -24.17 -1.15 -7.25
N PRO A 214 -25.44 -1.08 -6.82
CA PRO A 214 -26.00 -2.10 -5.94
C PRO A 214 -25.95 -3.51 -6.53
N ASN A 215 -26.13 -3.66 -7.84
CA ASN A 215 -26.06 -4.96 -8.51
C ASN A 215 -24.62 -5.49 -8.57
N VAL A 216 -23.65 -4.61 -8.85
CA VAL A 216 -22.21 -4.98 -8.83
C VAL A 216 -21.80 -5.45 -7.44
N ILE A 217 -22.19 -4.72 -6.39
CA ILE A 217 -21.93 -5.14 -5.01
C ILE A 217 -22.60 -6.48 -4.71
N SER A 218 -23.87 -6.64 -5.06
CA SER A 218 -24.58 -7.92 -4.86
C SER A 218 -23.90 -9.08 -5.59
N TYR A 219 -23.46 -8.86 -6.83
CA TYR A 219 -22.71 -9.87 -7.60
C TYR A 219 -21.46 -10.34 -6.87
N TRP A 220 -20.62 -9.41 -6.40
CA TRP A 220 -19.37 -9.78 -5.72
C TRP A 220 -19.60 -10.33 -4.31
N VAL A 221 -20.65 -9.88 -3.62
CA VAL A 221 -21.08 -10.46 -2.32
C VAL A 221 -21.47 -11.92 -2.51
N ASP A 222 -22.29 -12.22 -3.53
CA ASP A 222 -22.73 -13.58 -3.85
C ASP A 222 -21.56 -14.44 -4.35
N PHE A 223 -20.72 -13.90 -5.25
CA PHE A 223 -19.56 -14.61 -5.79
C PHE A 223 -18.57 -15.02 -4.69
N ASN A 224 -18.34 -14.12 -3.74
CA ASN A 224 -17.39 -14.33 -2.63
C ASN A 224 -18.01 -15.09 -1.44
N ASN A 225 -19.30 -15.44 -1.45
CA ASN A 225 -20.05 -16.00 -0.31
C ASN A 225 -20.01 -15.10 0.94
N CYS A 226 -19.96 -13.78 0.77
CA CYS A 226 -20.02 -12.83 1.88
C CYS A 226 -21.41 -12.78 2.51
N SER A 227 -21.50 -12.28 3.76
CA SER A 227 -22.79 -11.97 4.38
C SER A 227 -23.58 -10.97 3.52
N ALA A 228 -24.83 -11.31 3.19
CA ALA A 228 -25.71 -10.39 2.44
C ALA A 228 -26.13 -9.16 3.27
N THR A 229 -25.91 -9.17 4.59
CA THR A 229 -26.20 -8.04 5.48
C THR A 229 -24.89 -7.34 5.83
N PRO A 230 -24.66 -6.09 5.36
CA PRO A 230 -23.44 -5.38 5.65
C PRO A 230 -23.42 -4.81 7.09
N GLN A 231 -22.22 -4.59 7.60
CA GLN A 231 -22.02 -3.63 8.66
C GLN A 231 -21.97 -2.24 8.04
N ILE A 232 -22.84 -1.34 8.49
CA ILE A 232 -22.96 0.02 7.97
C ILE A 232 -22.43 1.00 9.01
N THR A 233 -21.60 1.94 8.56
CA THR A 233 -21.00 2.99 9.41
C THR A 233 -21.03 4.32 8.66
N ASP A 234 -21.55 5.36 9.30
CA ASP A 234 -21.45 6.70 8.75
C ASP A 234 -20.01 7.19 8.81
N VAL A 235 -19.51 7.72 7.69
CA VAL A 235 -18.23 8.44 7.67
C VAL A 235 -18.43 9.80 8.32
N PRO A 236 -17.61 10.21 9.30
CA PRO A 236 -17.77 11.52 9.93
C PRO A 236 -17.72 12.65 8.89
N ASN A 237 -18.79 13.44 8.80
CA ASN A 237 -18.83 14.62 7.92
C ASN A 237 -18.03 15.77 8.56
N VAL A 238 -16.72 15.81 8.24
CA VAL A 238 -15.78 16.82 8.75
C VAL A 238 -15.70 18.03 7.84
N ASN A 239 -16.01 17.89 6.57
CA ASN A 239 -16.09 18.98 5.60
C ASN A 239 -17.55 19.26 5.21
N VAL A 240 -18.28 19.91 6.09
CA VAL A 240 -19.72 20.23 5.89
C VAL A 240 -20.00 21.16 4.69
N MET A 241 -18.96 21.65 3.99
CA MET A 241 -19.09 22.59 2.87
C MET A 241 -18.90 21.92 1.49
N ASP A 242 -18.59 20.64 1.42
CA ASP A 242 -18.36 19.95 0.15
C ASP A 242 -19.65 19.47 -0.53
N GLY A 243 -20.79 19.57 0.16
CA GLY A 243 -22.13 19.32 -0.39
C GLY A 243 -22.53 17.86 -0.44
N CYS A 244 -21.80 16.96 0.22
CA CYS A 244 -22.08 15.53 0.24
C CYS A 244 -21.74 14.91 1.61
N THR A 245 -22.13 13.65 1.80
CA THR A 245 -21.78 12.83 2.96
C THR A 245 -21.41 11.44 2.48
N ALA A 246 -20.84 10.60 3.35
CA ALA A 246 -20.47 9.25 2.96
C ALA A 246 -20.92 8.19 3.98
N VAL A 247 -21.28 7.02 3.46
CA VAL A 247 -21.63 5.83 4.23
C VAL A 247 -20.73 4.69 3.78
N HIS A 248 -20.14 3.98 4.73
CA HIS A 248 -19.30 2.81 4.49
C HIS A 248 -20.06 1.54 4.85
N SER A 249 -20.21 0.64 3.90
CA SER A 249 -20.83 -0.67 4.04
C SER A 249 -19.80 -1.76 3.83
N VAL A 250 -19.70 -2.71 4.78
CA VAL A 250 -18.78 -3.86 4.73
C VAL A 250 -19.57 -5.14 4.74
N TYR A 251 -19.48 -5.91 3.65
CA TYR A 251 -20.04 -7.25 3.50
C TYR A 251 -18.91 -8.25 3.79
N SER A 252 -18.87 -8.78 4.99
CA SER A 252 -17.78 -9.62 5.48
C SER A 252 -18.08 -11.10 5.50
N GLY A 253 -17.05 -11.90 5.83
CA GLY A 253 -17.19 -13.34 6.04
C GLY A 253 -17.20 -14.17 4.76
N GLY A 254 -16.70 -13.61 3.67
CA GLY A 254 -16.55 -14.34 2.41
C GLY A 254 -15.53 -15.47 2.49
N ASP A 255 -15.52 -16.32 1.46
CA ASP A 255 -14.55 -17.40 1.31
C ASP A 255 -13.12 -16.84 1.38
N ASN A 256 -12.21 -17.56 2.00
CA ASN A 256 -10.85 -17.11 2.30
C ASN A 256 -10.78 -15.79 3.11
N GLY A 257 -11.86 -15.41 3.80
CA GLY A 257 -11.94 -14.22 4.64
C GLY A 257 -11.98 -12.90 3.87
N VAL A 258 -12.34 -12.91 2.59
CA VAL A 258 -12.45 -11.68 1.79
C VAL A 258 -13.73 -10.90 2.15
N ASP A 259 -13.67 -9.60 1.93
CA ASP A 259 -14.81 -8.70 2.09
C ASP A 259 -15.14 -7.99 0.78
N VAL A 260 -16.38 -7.52 0.67
CA VAL A 260 -16.84 -6.55 -0.34
C VAL A 260 -17.21 -5.28 0.40
N GLU A 261 -16.65 -4.15 -0.02
CA GLU A 261 -16.86 -2.86 0.64
C GLU A 261 -17.41 -1.81 -0.33
N LEU A 262 -18.29 -0.96 0.17
CA LEU A 262 -18.85 0.17 -0.58
C LEU A 262 -18.75 1.46 0.25
N TYR A 263 -18.06 2.47 -0.28
CA TYR A 263 -18.22 3.85 0.15
C TYR A 263 -19.23 4.53 -0.77
N GLN A 264 -20.46 4.69 -0.29
CA GLN A 264 -21.52 5.41 -0.97
C GLN A 264 -21.45 6.88 -0.60
N ILE A 265 -21.15 7.73 -1.59
CA ILE A 265 -21.07 9.18 -1.39
C ILE A 265 -22.42 9.80 -1.73
N ILE A 266 -23.21 10.11 -0.73
CA ILE A 266 -24.54 10.71 -0.88
C ILE A 266 -24.41 12.11 -1.45
N ASP A 267 -25.08 12.39 -2.55
CA ASP A 267 -25.01 13.60 -3.36
C ASP A 267 -23.62 13.88 -3.99
N GLY A 268 -22.67 12.92 -3.90
CA GLY A 268 -21.37 13.01 -4.55
C GLY A 268 -21.46 12.81 -6.06
N GLY A 269 -20.58 13.49 -6.80
CA GLY A 269 -20.49 13.40 -8.25
C GLY A 269 -19.40 12.43 -8.73
N HIS A 270 -19.02 12.56 -10.03
CA HIS A 270 -17.99 11.76 -10.69
C HIS A 270 -16.58 12.22 -10.29
N THR A 271 -16.13 11.88 -9.07
CA THR A 271 -14.92 12.46 -8.48
C THR A 271 -14.13 11.45 -7.66
N TRP A 272 -12.85 11.77 -7.39
CA TRP A 272 -11.97 11.01 -6.50
C TRP A 272 -11.99 11.65 -5.10
N PRO A 273 -12.62 11.04 -4.08
CA PRO A 273 -12.70 11.60 -2.74
C PRO A 273 -11.32 11.92 -2.14
N GLY A 274 -11.20 13.12 -1.57
CA GLY A 274 -9.97 13.61 -0.97
C GLY A 274 -8.87 13.98 -1.96
N SER A 275 -9.18 14.08 -3.27
CA SER A 275 -8.23 14.62 -4.25
C SER A 275 -7.95 16.10 -3.99
N ILE A 276 -6.70 16.51 -4.23
CA ILE A 276 -6.33 17.94 -4.19
C ILE A 276 -6.97 18.75 -5.34
N PHE A 277 -7.44 18.07 -6.37
CA PHE A 277 -8.16 18.67 -7.51
C PHE A 277 -9.66 18.41 -7.35
N THR A 278 -10.39 19.42 -6.94
CA THR A 278 -11.86 19.34 -6.79
C THR A 278 -12.54 19.55 -8.13
N VAL A 279 -13.31 18.55 -8.58
CA VAL A 279 -14.10 18.61 -9.80
C VAL A 279 -15.56 18.26 -9.44
N GLY A 280 -16.47 19.22 -9.52
CA GLY A 280 -17.85 18.99 -9.10
C GLY A 280 -18.00 18.76 -7.59
N VAL A 281 -19.02 18.01 -7.18
CA VAL A 281 -19.26 17.67 -5.77
C VAL A 281 -18.33 16.52 -5.37
N THR A 282 -17.24 16.86 -4.69
CA THR A 282 -16.19 15.93 -4.27
C THR A 282 -16.18 15.80 -2.76
N ASN A 283 -16.32 14.58 -2.25
CA ASN A 283 -16.22 14.31 -0.81
C ASN A 283 -14.78 14.54 -0.33
N ASN A 284 -14.64 15.34 0.71
CA ASN A 284 -13.36 15.65 1.35
C ASN A 284 -13.31 15.23 2.83
N ASP A 285 -14.20 14.33 3.25
CA ASP A 285 -14.21 13.78 4.60
C ASP A 285 -13.15 12.70 4.78
N PHE A 286 -12.74 12.05 3.68
CA PHE A 286 -11.69 11.03 3.67
C PHE A 286 -10.90 11.04 2.36
N SER A 287 -9.77 10.36 2.37
CA SER A 287 -8.96 10.12 1.17
C SER A 287 -9.25 8.73 0.60
N ALA A 288 -9.77 8.67 -0.62
CA ALA A 288 -10.00 7.41 -1.34
C ALA A 288 -8.70 6.60 -1.48
N SER A 289 -7.59 7.24 -1.86
CA SER A 289 -6.28 6.57 -1.98
C SER A 289 -5.85 5.89 -0.68
N LYS A 290 -6.07 6.55 0.47
CA LYS A 290 -5.76 5.98 1.77
C LYS A 290 -6.68 4.79 2.10
N LYS A 291 -8.00 4.91 1.86
CA LYS A 291 -8.96 3.82 2.10
C LYS A 291 -8.71 2.62 1.21
N ILE A 292 -8.36 2.85 -0.05
CA ILE A 292 -7.97 1.80 -1.00
C ILE A 292 -6.72 1.06 -0.50
N TRP A 293 -5.69 1.76 -0.03
CA TRP A 293 -4.52 1.09 0.52
C TRP A 293 -4.82 0.34 1.83
N GLU A 294 -5.59 0.94 2.75
CA GLU A 294 -6.05 0.28 3.98
C GLU A 294 -6.83 -1.02 3.69
N PHE A 295 -7.57 -1.05 2.59
CA PHE A 295 -8.26 -2.24 2.09
C PHE A 295 -7.27 -3.24 1.48
N PHE A 296 -6.45 -2.84 0.53
CA PHE A 296 -5.52 -3.73 -0.20
C PHE A 296 -4.53 -4.45 0.72
N MET A 297 -3.99 -3.75 1.71
CA MET A 297 -2.97 -4.32 2.60
C MET A 297 -3.46 -5.54 3.41
N GLN A 298 -4.77 -5.76 3.48
CA GLN A 298 -5.39 -6.87 4.19
C GLN A 298 -5.39 -8.19 3.40
N TYR A 299 -5.07 -8.16 2.10
CA TYR A 299 -5.26 -9.28 1.20
C TYR A 299 -4.00 -9.63 0.41
N ASP A 300 -3.90 -10.91 0.05
CA ASP A 300 -3.07 -11.41 -1.03
C ASP A 300 -3.94 -12.26 -1.97
N ILE A 301 -3.31 -12.89 -2.97
CA ILE A 301 -3.99 -13.70 -3.98
C ILE A 301 -4.76 -14.92 -3.37
N ASN A 302 -4.45 -15.31 -2.13
CA ASN A 302 -5.10 -16.40 -1.44
C ASN A 302 -6.27 -15.93 -0.55
N GLY A 303 -6.55 -14.63 -0.50
CA GLY A 303 -7.60 -14.00 0.32
C GLY A 303 -7.03 -13.13 1.43
N ARG A 304 -7.73 -13.06 2.57
CA ARG A 304 -7.27 -12.27 3.71
C ARG A 304 -5.97 -12.83 4.24
N ILE A 305 -4.96 -11.96 4.31
CA ILE A 305 -3.69 -12.30 4.92
C ILE A 305 -4.00 -12.70 6.36
N GLN A 306 -3.93 -14.01 6.64
CA GLN A 306 -4.03 -14.48 8.00
C GLN A 306 -2.82 -13.89 8.72
N ALA A 307 -3.08 -13.17 9.78
CA ALA A 307 -2.07 -13.04 10.78
C ALA A 307 -1.65 -14.47 11.10
N ASN A 308 -0.47 -14.90 10.61
CA ASN A 308 0.01 -16.22 10.97
C ASN A 308 -0.13 -16.32 12.49
N ASP A 309 -0.57 -17.47 13.01
CA ASP A 309 -0.55 -17.84 14.46
C ASP A 309 0.86 -17.94 15.06
N VAL A 310 1.81 -17.20 14.53
CA VAL A 310 2.92 -16.65 15.27
C VAL A 310 2.31 -15.50 16.04
N ASN A 311 1.66 -15.79 17.21
CA ASN A 311 1.21 -14.75 18.11
C ASN A 311 1.28 -13.36 17.44
N ASP A 312 0.28 -13.00 16.62
CA ASP A 312 -0.04 -11.61 16.53
C ASP A 312 -0.30 -11.25 17.98
N LEU A 313 0.77 -10.87 18.62
CA LEU A 313 0.65 -9.92 19.65
C LEU A 313 -0.30 -8.92 19.06
N ILE A 314 -1.59 -9.04 19.43
CA ILE A 314 -2.39 -7.85 19.59
C ILE A 314 -1.35 -6.89 20.14
N VAL A 315 -0.86 -6.01 19.29
CA VAL A 315 -0.22 -4.81 19.78
C VAL A 315 -1.40 -4.13 20.42
N GLU A 316 -1.75 -4.62 21.61
CA GLU A 316 -2.44 -3.85 22.61
C GLU A 316 -1.64 -2.59 22.57
N GLN A 317 -2.19 -1.58 21.96
CA GLN A 317 -1.53 -0.36 21.45
C GLN A 317 -0.46 0.00 22.47
N ILE A 318 0.82 -0.44 22.20
CA ILE A 318 1.88 -0.17 23.18
C ILE A 318 1.86 1.33 23.34
N SER A 319 1.54 1.78 24.51
CA SER A 319 1.40 3.17 24.85
C SER A 319 2.25 3.52 26.03
N VAL A 320 2.63 4.77 26.11
CA VAL A 320 3.45 5.27 27.23
C VAL A 320 2.73 6.38 27.97
N TYR A 321 2.76 6.33 29.29
CA TYR A 321 2.08 7.30 30.13
C TYR A 321 2.85 7.53 31.46
N PRO A 322 2.89 8.77 31.97
CA PRO A 322 2.40 10.00 31.35
C PRO A 322 3.26 10.42 30.15
N ASN A 323 2.66 11.14 29.22
CA ASN A 323 3.36 11.75 28.11
C ASN A 323 2.74 13.14 27.86
N PRO A 324 3.40 14.24 28.23
CA PRO A 324 4.79 14.34 28.74
C PRO A 324 5.05 13.66 30.08
N THR A 325 6.30 13.26 30.34
CA THR A 325 6.75 12.62 31.59
C THR A 325 7.76 13.48 32.33
N THR A 326 7.73 13.43 33.68
CA THR A 326 8.76 14.07 34.54
C THR A 326 9.75 13.04 35.07
N ASP A 327 9.28 12.02 35.75
CA ASP A 327 10.13 11.12 36.52
C ASP A 327 10.02 9.65 36.10
N LYS A 328 8.81 9.22 35.70
CA LYS A 328 8.50 7.83 35.43
C LYS A 328 7.66 7.70 34.17
N LEU A 329 8.08 6.84 33.24
CA LEU A 329 7.34 6.49 32.04
C LEU A 329 6.83 5.04 32.14
N ALA A 330 5.54 4.87 32.30
CA ALA A 330 4.91 3.53 32.25
C ALA A 330 4.73 3.11 30.78
N VAL A 331 5.00 1.84 30.50
CA VAL A 331 4.81 1.22 29.19
C VAL A 331 3.66 0.21 29.29
N HIS A 332 2.56 0.50 28.65
CA HIS A 332 1.38 -0.36 28.57
C HIS A 332 1.40 -1.20 27.30
N GLY A 333 0.80 -2.38 27.31
CA GLY A 333 0.72 -3.27 26.17
C GLY A 333 2.03 -4.00 25.84
N LEU A 334 3.01 -4.05 26.76
CA LEU A 334 4.18 -4.91 26.59
C LEU A 334 3.78 -6.38 26.52
N PRO A 335 4.32 -7.13 25.55
CA PRO A 335 4.17 -8.59 25.52
C PRO A 335 4.56 -9.23 26.84
N LYS A 336 3.90 -10.33 27.21
CA LYS A 336 4.19 -11.05 28.48
C LYS A 336 5.64 -11.55 28.57
N SER A 337 6.31 -11.70 27.43
CA SER A 337 7.71 -12.12 27.31
C SER A 337 8.72 -10.99 27.51
N LEU A 338 8.27 -9.72 27.54
CA LEU A 338 9.12 -8.55 27.66
C LEU A 338 8.81 -7.74 28.92
N THR A 339 9.82 -7.01 29.37
CA THR A 339 9.74 -6.09 30.51
C THR A 339 10.22 -4.71 30.08
N ALA A 340 10.06 -3.69 30.92
CA ALA A 340 10.60 -2.36 30.67
C ALA A 340 12.14 -2.36 30.51
N ALA A 341 12.83 -3.35 31.10
CA ALA A 341 14.29 -3.48 30.94
C ALA A 341 14.71 -3.92 29.52
N ASP A 342 13.80 -4.48 28.73
CA ASP A 342 14.04 -4.89 27.36
C ASP A 342 13.82 -3.73 26.36
N CYS A 343 13.44 -2.55 26.86
CA CYS A 343 13.22 -1.35 26.06
C CYS A 343 14.49 -0.50 25.96
N SER A 344 14.67 0.15 24.82
CA SER A 344 15.77 1.11 24.59
C SER A 344 15.23 2.50 24.32
N VAL A 345 15.85 3.53 24.87
CA VAL A 345 15.46 4.93 24.66
C VAL A 345 16.51 5.65 23.80
N PHE A 346 16.05 6.44 22.84
CA PHE A 346 16.89 7.22 21.94
C PHE A 346 16.49 8.69 21.97
N SER A 347 17.46 9.57 21.90
CA SER A 347 17.27 11.01 21.69
C SER A 347 16.94 11.31 20.22
N VAL A 348 16.52 12.54 19.93
CA VAL A 348 16.10 12.98 18.59
C VAL A 348 17.21 12.87 17.53
N ASP A 349 18.48 12.92 17.95
CA ASP A 349 19.67 12.73 17.11
C ASP A 349 20.05 11.25 16.93
N GLY A 350 19.20 10.31 17.40
CA GLY A 350 19.38 8.87 17.25
C GLY A 350 20.38 8.22 18.22
N LYS A 351 20.87 8.97 19.21
CA LYS A 351 21.78 8.44 20.22
C LYS A 351 21.00 7.68 21.29
N GLN A 352 21.40 6.45 21.57
CA GLN A 352 20.83 5.69 22.69
C GLN A 352 21.20 6.37 24.01
N VAL A 353 20.19 6.60 24.85
CA VAL A 353 20.34 7.13 26.20
C VAL A 353 20.03 6.04 27.22
N GLN A 354 20.79 6.03 28.30
CA GLN A 354 20.60 5.05 29.35
C GLN A 354 19.44 5.45 30.27
N VAL A 355 18.49 4.58 30.41
CA VAL A 355 17.38 4.65 31.39
C VAL A 355 17.30 3.34 32.15
N ASP A 356 16.95 3.40 33.42
CA ASP A 356 16.83 2.24 34.26
C ASP A 356 15.34 1.81 34.35
N ALA A 357 15.08 0.51 34.38
CA ALA A 357 13.73 0.01 34.65
C ALA A 357 13.45 0.13 36.17
N LEU A 358 12.33 0.78 36.50
CA LEU A 358 11.86 0.87 37.89
C LEU A 358 11.11 -0.41 38.33
N ASP A 359 10.42 -1.01 37.36
CA ASP A 359 9.68 -2.26 37.51
C ASP A 359 9.50 -2.91 36.12
N ASN A 360 8.75 -4.01 36.02
CA ASN A 360 8.54 -4.71 34.75
C ASN A 360 7.77 -3.91 33.73
N LYS A 361 7.19 -2.75 34.07
CA LYS A 361 6.30 -1.95 33.21
C LYS A 361 6.67 -0.48 33.15
N SER A 362 7.76 -0.05 33.78
CA SER A 362 8.09 1.38 33.81
C SER A 362 9.59 1.65 33.83
N LEU A 363 9.96 2.81 33.25
CA LEU A 363 11.32 3.31 33.13
C LEU A 363 11.51 4.58 33.97
N ASP A 364 12.70 4.73 34.53
CA ASP A 364 13.14 5.96 35.21
C ASP A 364 13.58 6.99 34.17
N THR A 365 12.90 8.13 34.14
CA THR A 365 13.21 9.24 33.21
C THR A 365 13.81 10.45 33.91
N VAL A 366 14.08 10.39 35.21
CA VAL A 366 14.57 11.52 36.03
C VAL A 366 15.87 12.14 35.45
N ARG A 367 16.75 11.27 34.92
CA ARG A 367 18.06 11.70 34.40
C ARG A 367 18.04 12.21 32.96
N LEU A 368 16.88 12.12 32.28
CA LEU A 368 16.76 12.66 30.94
C LEU A 368 16.59 14.18 30.98
N GLU A 369 17.26 14.87 30.09
CA GLU A 369 17.03 16.30 29.86
C GLU A 369 15.65 16.53 29.22
N SER A 370 15.07 17.72 29.42
CA SER A 370 13.82 18.07 28.74
C SER A 370 13.96 18.00 27.23
N GLY A 371 13.06 17.27 26.57
CA GLY A 371 13.15 17.04 25.14
C GLY A 371 12.27 15.92 24.60
N ILE A 372 12.43 15.63 23.32
CA ILE A 372 11.73 14.54 22.62
C ILE A 372 12.63 13.30 22.60
N TYR A 373 12.03 12.16 22.93
CA TYR A 373 12.69 10.86 22.95
C TYR A 373 11.85 9.82 22.22
N PHE A 374 12.51 8.73 21.84
CA PHE A 374 11.90 7.58 21.17
C PHE A 374 12.18 6.32 22.01
N LEU A 375 11.12 5.68 22.48
CA LEU A 375 11.17 4.36 23.11
C LEU A 375 11.13 3.31 22.01
N ARG A 376 12.16 2.49 21.94
CA ARG A 376 12.26 1.38 21.00
C ARG A 376 12.13 0.06 21.75
N ILE A 377 11.23 -0.81 21.24
CA ILE A 377 10.95 -2.12 21.76
C ILE A 377 11.24 -3.12 20.65
N ALA A 378 12.25 -3.96 20.83
CA ALA A 378 12.60 -5.01 19.88
C ALA A 378 11.99 -6.33 20.34
N THR A 379 11.23 -6.98 19.45
CA THR A 379 10.67 -8.33 19.63
C THR A 379 11.29 -9.27 18.61
N GLN A 380 11.03 -10.56 18.70
CA GLN A 380 11.45 -11.53 17.68
C GLN A 380 10.77 -11.28 16.32
N GLU A 381 9.68 -10.52 16.29
CA GLU A 381 8.80 -10.29 15.15
C GLU A 381 8.97 -8.89 14.53
N GLY A 382 9.72 -7.99 15.19
CA GLY A 382 9.94 -6.65 14.70
C GLY A 382 10.31 -5.63 15.76
N THR A 383 10.30 -4.37 15.38
CA THR A 383 10.63 -3.26 16.28
C THR A 383 9.50 -2.24 16.30
N SER A 384 8.98 -1.93 17.48
CA SER A 384 8.06 -0.81 17.72
C SER A 384 8.81 0.41 18.22
N THR A 385 8.42 1.61 17.76
CA THR A 385 9.02 2.88 18.21
C THR A 385 7.91 3.85 18.61
N ILE A 386 7.99 4.37 19.85
CA ILE A 386 6.98 5.26 20.41
C ILE A 386 7.66 6.57 20.83
N ARG A 387 7.13 7.68 20.39
CA ARG A 387 7.59 9.01 20.78
C ARG A 387 7.04 9.40 22.16
N PHE A 388 7.89 9.95 23.03
CA PHE A 388 7.46 10.62 24.25
C PHE A 388 8.22 11.93 24.47
N VAL A 389 7.68 12.78 25.35
CA VAL A 389 8.24 14.07 25.74
C VAL A 389 8.65 14.00 27.20
N LYS A 390 9.88 14.42 27.50
CA LYS A 390 10.39 14.65 28.86
C LYS A 390 10.28 16.14 29.16
N GLU A 391 9.62 16.49 30.25
CA GLU A 391 9.60 17.82 30.84
C GLU A 391 10.71 18.05 31.85
#